data_f9e9fa76437e0d6d5a83738d9b620257
#
_entry.id   f9e9fa76437e0d6d5a83738d9b620257
#
_cell.length_a   1.000
_cell.length_b   1.000
_cell.length_c   1.000
_cell.angle_alpha   90.00
_cell.angle_beta   90.00
_cell.angle_gamma   90.00
#
_symmetry.space_group_name_H-M   'P 1'
#
loop_
_entity.id
_entity.type
_entity.pdbx_description
1 polymer ?
#
loop_
_entity_poly.entity_id
_entity_poly.type
_entity_poly.pdbx_seq_one_letter_code
_entity_poly.pdbx_strand_id
1 'polypeptide(L)'
;MSKSAESDAGLIRVMDEANVTKKKIMRAVTDADGEIRFDREAKPGIANLLTIFAALSERTTDSLVEEFAGGGYGDLKKALVEVVTDRLGAIRSRTLELLDDPAELDRTLGAAADRANERAEATLAEVYDRIGLLRRR
;
A
#
# COMPACT_ATOMS: atom_id res chain seq x y z
N MET A 1 -10.21 -3.36 1.40
CA MET A 1 -9.31 -3.93 2.43
C MET A 1 -9.68 -3.32 3.77
N SER A 2 -10.08 -4.12 4.72
CA SER A 2 -10.45 -3.67 6.07
C SER A 2 -9.30 -3.95 7.03
N LYS A 3 -8.93 -2.96 7.88
CA LYS A 3 -7.95 -3.16 8.96
C LYS A 3 -8.42 -4.18 10.01
N SER A 4 -9.71 -4.50 10.00
CA SER A 4 -10.40 -5.43 10.91
C SER A 4 -10.84 -6.71 10.22
N ALA A 5 -10.13 -7.15 9.17
CA ALA A 5 -10.41 -8.45 8.59
C ALA A 5 -10.09 -9.56 9.61
N GLU A 6 -11.07 -10.43 9.86
CA GLU A 6 -10.92 -11.56 10.79
C GLU A 6 -9.86 -12.58 10.32
N SER A 7 -9.50 -12.54 9.04
CA SER A 7 -8.53 -13.45 8.43
C SER A 7 -7.38 -12.71 7.77
N ASP A 8 -6.16 -13.12 8.06
CA ASP A 8 -4.93 -12.64 7.41
C ASP A 8 -4.85 -12.98 5.91
N ALA A 9 -5.66 -13.93 5.45
CA ALA A 9 -5.69 -14.35 4.06
C ALA A 9 -6.16 -13.26 3.08
N GLY A 10 -6.97 -12.29 3.56
CA GLY A 10 -7.47 -11.17 2.78
C GLY A 10 -6.58 -9.91 2.82
N LEU A 11 -5.43 -9.95 3.50
CA LEU A 11 -4.55 -8.81 3.70
C LEU A 11 -3.17 -9.05 3.06
N ILE A 12 -2.75 -8.15 2.17
CA ILE A 12 -1.39 -8.10 1.68
C ILE A 12 -0.63 -7.10 2.55
N ARG A 13 0.38 -7.57 3.27
CA ARG A 13 1.22 -6.72 4.11
C ARG A 13 2.49 -6.37 3.38
N VAL A 14 3.00 -5.16 3.58
CA VAL A 14 4.27 -4.70 2.98
C VAL A 14 5.44 -5.61 3.36
N MET A 15 5.41 -6.16 4.59
CA MET A 15 6.46 -7.05 5.08
C MET A 15 6.25 -8.54 4.73
N ASP A 16 5.18 -8.89 4.01
CA ASP A 16 5.00 -10.26 3.52
C ASP A 16 6.13 -10.64 2.55
N GLU A 17 6.58 -11.88 2.62
CA GLU A 17 7.48 -12.43 1.61
C GLU A 17 6.74 -12.64 0.28
N ALA A 18 7.47 -12.57 -0.84
CA ALA A 18 6.91 -12.72 -2.18
C ALA A 18 6.04 -13.97 -2.34
N ASN A 19 6.46 -15.10 -1.76
CA ASN A 19 5.69 -16.35 -1.79
C ASN A 19 4.37 -16.28 -1.01
N VAL A 20 4.34 -15.51 0.09
CA VAL A 20 3.11 -15.29 0.89
C VAL A 20 2.15 -14.43 0.11
N THR A 21 2.63 -13.31 -0.43
CA THR A 21 1.86 -12.41 -1.31
C THR A 21 1.29 -13.14 -2.50
N LYS A 22 2.10 -13.94 -3.19
CA LYS A 22 1.66 -14.78 -4.31
C LYS A 22 0.52 -15.71 -3.91
N LYS A 23 0.65 -16.43 -2.79
CA LYS A 23 -0.39 -17.34 -2.30
C LYS A 23 -1.69 -16.61 -2.00
N LYS A 24 -1.63 -15.44 -1.38
CA LYS A 24 -2.80 -14.61 -1.06
C LYS A 24 -3.52 -14.14 -2.33
N ILE A 25 -2.81 -13.60 -3.30
CA ILE A 25 -3.39 -13.13 -4.57
C ILE A 25 -3.98 -14.29 -5.37
N MET A 26 -3.25 -15.40 -5.52
CA MET A 26 -3.74 -16.55 -6.29
C MET A 26 -4.99 -17.20 -5.66
N ARG A 27 -5.14 -17.13 -4.34
CA ARG A 27 -6.32 -17.63 -3.60
C ARG A 27 -7.45 -16.59 -3.46
N ALA A 28 -7.24 -15.35 -3.91
CA ALA A 28 -8.30 -14.35 -3.85
C ALA A 28 -9.59 -14.86 -4.51
N VAL A 29 -10.69 -14.67 -3.81
CA VAL A 29 -12.00 -15.15 -4.28
C VAL A 29 -12.43 -14.33 -5.49
N THR A 30 -12.86 -15.03 -6.54
CA THR A 30 -13.41 -14.47 -7.77
C THR A 30 -14.66 -15.26 -8.14
N ASP A 31 -15.52 -14.71 -8.99
CA ASP A 31 -16.68 -15.43 -9.53
C ASP A 31 -16.24 -16.59 -10.45
N ALA A 32 -17.20 -17.34 -10.98
CA ALA A 32 -16.95 -18.56 -11.76
C ALA A 32 -17.07 -18.38 -13.29
N ASP A 33 -17.48 -17.19 -13.78
CA ASP A 33 -17.73 -17.01 -15.23
C ASP A 33 -16.46 -16.75 -16.05
N GLY A 34 -15.36 -16.37 -15.39
CA GLY A 34 -14.06 -16.18 -16.04
C GLY A 34 -13.91 -14.88 -16.84
N GLU A 35 -14.96 -14.08 -16.97
CA GLU A 35 -14.94 -12.83 -17.71
C GLU A 35 -14.23 -11.73 -16.92
N ILE A 36 -13.21 -11.09 -17.48
CA ILE A 36 -12.52 -9.96 -16.88
C ILE A 36 -13.26 -8.67 -17.25
N ARG A 37 -14.04 -8.15 -16.29
CA ARG A 37 -14.80 -6.93 -16.40
C ARG A 37 -14.74 -6.15 -15.08
N PHE A 38 -14.64 -4.83 -15.16
CA PHE A 38 -14.70 -3.99 -13.99
C PHE A 38 -16.13 -3.68 -13.60
N ASP A 39 -16.64 -4.41 -12.61
CA ASP A 39 -17.98 -4.26 -12.07
C ASP A 39 -17.95 -4.53 -10.57
N ARG A 40 -18.15 -3.48 -9.78
CA ARG A 40 -18.05 -3.57 -8.31
C ARG A 40 -19.22 -4.30 -7.67
N GLU A 41 -20.37 -4.36 -8.33
CA GLU A 41 -21.58 -5.00 -7.81
C GLU A 41 -21.63 -6.47 -8.20
N ALA A 42 -21.48 -6.77 -9.50
CA ALA A 42 -21.59 -8.13 -10.01
C ALA A 42 -20.28 -8.92 -9.82
N LYS A 43 -19.10 -8.25 -9.85
CA LYS A 43 -17.78 -8.89 -9.80
C LYS A 43 -16.85 -8.24 -8.76
N PRO A 44 -17.22 -8.16 -7.48
CA PRO A 44 -16.46 -7.43 -6.48
C PRO A 44 -15.01 -7.95 -6.32
N GLY A 45 -14.79 -9.27 -6.47
CA GLY A 45 -13.47 -9.87 -6.38
C GLY A 45 -12.52 -9.40 -7.48
N ILE A 46 -12.96 -9.47 -8.75
CA ILE A 46 -12.17 -9.00 -9.91
C ILE A 46 -12.01 -7.49 -9.90
N ALA A 47 -13.05 -6.74 -9.59
CA ALA A 47 -12.99 -5.27 -9.50
C ALA A 47 -11.96 -4.82 -8.44
N ASN A 48 -11.86 -5.53 -7.31
CA ASN A 48 -10.84 -5.26 -6.30
C ASN A 48 -9.42 -5.55 -6.81
N LEU A 49 -9.19 -6.69 -7.47
CA LEU A 49 -7.87 -7.02 -8.03
C LEU A 49 -7.45 -6.03 -9.11
N LEU A 50 -8.35 -5.64 -10.01
CA LEU A 50 -8.12 -4.60 -11.03
C LEU A 50 -7.79 -3.24 -10.40
N THR A 51 -8.49 -2.87 -9.31
CA THR A 51 -8.22 -1.62 -8.58
C THR A 51 -6.82 -1.61 -7.99
N ILE A 52 -6.39 -2.72 -7.36
CA ILE A 52 -5.03 -2.84 -6.81
C ILE A 52 -3.99 -2.79 -7.94
N PHE A 53 -4.24 -3.50 -9.05
CA PHE A 53 -3.35 -3.51 -10.20
C PHE A 53 -3.18 -2.10 -10.79
N ALA A 54 -4.28 -1.42 -11.05
CA ALA A 54 -4.28 -0.06 -11.59
C ALA A 54 -3.48 0.90 -10.69
N ALA A 55 -3.72 0.85 -9.38
CA ALA A 55 -3.02 1.72 -8.41
C ALA A 55 -1.50 1.49 -8.36
N LEU A 56 -1.04 0.25 -8.47
CA LEU A 56 0.39 -0.09 -8.38
C LEU A 56 1.13 0.03 -9.72
N SER A 57 0.44 -0.14 -10.85
CA SER A 57 1.02 -0.04 -12.19
C SER A 57 0.86 1.33 -12.85
N GLU A 58 0.18 2.29 -12.17
CA GLU A 58 -0.11 3.63 -12.71
C GLU A 58 -0.94 3.57 -14.01
N ARG A 59 -1.77 2.54 -14.16
CA ARG A 59 -2.63 2.28 -15.31
C ARG A 59 -4.10 2.46 -14.94
N THR A 60 -4.97 2.54 -15.95
CA THR A 60 -6.42 2.56 -15.74
C THR A 60 -6.99 1.15 -15.65
N THR A 61 -8.10 0.98 -14.95
CA THR A 61 -8.84 -0.29 -14.91
C THR A 61 -9.28 -0.73 -16.29
N ASP A 62 -9.68 0.21 -17.16
CA ASP A 62 -10.14 -0.07 -18.52
C ASP A 62 -9.01 -0.64 -19.38
N SER A 63 -7.79 -0.05 -19.31
CA SER A 63 -6.64 -0.58 -20.06
C SER A 63 -6.25 -1.99 -19.62
N LEU A 64 -6.44 -2.31 -18.33
CA LEU A 64 -6.18 -3.65 -17.80
C LEU A 64 -7.27 -4.64 -18.26
N VAL A 65 -8.53 -4.22 -18.28
CA VAL A 65 -9.62 -5.04 -18.83
C VAL A 65 -9.38 -5.36 -20.28
N GLU A 66 -8.98 -4.38 -21.11
CA GLU A 66 -8.66 -4.58 -22.51
C GLU A 66 -7.47 -5.54 -22.71
N GLU A 67 -6.40 -5.38 -21.95
CA GLU A 67 -5.20 -6.23 -22.07
C GLU A 67 -5.48 -7.69 -21.71
N PHE A 68 -6.28 -7.91 -20.67
CA PHE A 68 -6.62 -9.25 -20.21
C PHE A 68 -7.93 -9.78 -20.81
N ALA A 69 -8.55 -9.06 -21.77
CA ALA A 69 -9.74 -9.50 -22.47
C ALA A 69 -9.49 -10.83 -23.18
N GLY A 70 -10.32 -11.83 -22.89
CA GLY A 70 -10.15 -13.19 -23.44
C GLY A 70 -9.12 -14.06 -22.72
N GLY A 71 -8.39 -13.52 -21.73
CA GLY A 71 -7.57 -14.28 -20.79
C GLY A 71 -8.40 -14.77 -19.60
N GLY A 72 -7.78 -15.66 -18.80
CA GLY A 72 -8.42 -16.15 -17.58
C GLY A 72 -8.00 -15.36 -16.33
N TYR A 73 -8.77 -15.48 -15.24
CA TYR A 73 -8.41 -14.89 -13.94
C TYR A 73 -7.01 -15.29 -13.45
N GLY A 74 -6.53 -16.47 -13.86
CA GLY A 74 -5.19 -16.94 -13.53
C GLY A 74 -4.08 -16.05 -14.09
N ASP A 75 -4.24 -15.55 -15.31
CA ASP A 75 -3.22 -14.72 -15.96
C ASP A 75 -3.23 -13.30 -15.39
N LEU A 76 -4.41 -12.71 -15.15
CA LEU A 76 -4.55 -11.45 -14.42
C LEU A 76 -3.90 -11.55 -13.03
N LYS A 77 -4.16 -12.62 -12.28
CA LYS A 77 -3.58 -12.82 -10.93
C LYS A 77 -2.07 -13.00 -10.97
N LYS A 78 -1.51 -13.70 -11.97
CA LYS A 78 -0.06 -13.84 -12.13
C LYS A 78 0.61 -12.48 -12.39
N ALA A 79 0.09 -11.72 -13.34
CA ALA A 79 0.59 -10.39 -13.66
C ALA A 79 0.49 -9.44 -12.45
N LEU A 80 -0.63 -9.50 -11.71
CA LEU A 80 -0.79 -8.74 -10.48
C LEU A 80 0.25 -9.13 -9.41
N VAL A 81 0.56 -10.43 -9.27
CA VAL A 81 1.61 -10.90 -8.35
C VAL A 81 2.94 -10.25 -8.67
N GLU A 82 3.33 -10.20 -9.95
CA GLU A 82 4.60 -9.59 -10.38
C GLU A 82 4.66 -8.11 -9.98
N VAL A 83 3.63 -7.33 -10.31
CA VAL A 83 3.58 -5.90 -9.97
C VAL A 83 3.58 -5.67 -8.46
N VAL A 84 2.77 -6.41 -7.69
CA VAL A 84 2.71 -6.26 -6.24
C VAL A 84 4.05 -6.64 -5.60
N THR A 85 4.66 -7.74 -6.05
CA THR A 85 5.94 -8.21 -5.50
C THR A 85 7.07 -7.23 -5.80
N ASP A 86 7.12 -6.67 -6.99
CA ASP A 86 8.12 -5.66 -7.37
C ASP A 86 7.97 -4.39 -6.54
N ARG A 87 6.78 -3.80 -6.50
CA ARG A 87 6.52 -2.55 -5.78
C ARG A 87 6.68 -2.67 -4.26
N LEU A 88 6.10 -3.69 -3.65
CA LEU A 88 6.21 -3.88 -2.19
C LEU A 88 7.57 -4.46 -1.80
N GLY A 89 8.21 -5.23 -2.67
CA GLY A 89 9.54 -5.80 -2.45
C GLY A 89 10.60 -4.72 -2.24
N ALA A 90 10.59 -3.66 -3.04
CA ALA A 90 11.50 -2.53 -2.86
C ALA A 90 11.34 -1.86 -1.50
N ILE A 91 10.08 -1.62 -1.08
CA ILE A 91 9.76 -1.03 0.23
C ILE A 91 10.20 -1.97 1.37
N ARG A 92 9.90 -3.27 1.22
CA ARG A 92 10.31 -4.28 2.21
C ARG A 92 11.83 -4.34 2.37
N SER A 93 12.58 -4.38 1.27
CA SER A 93 14.04 -4.41 1.30
C SER A 93 14.59 -3.19 2.03
N ARG A 94 14.13 -1.99 1.68
CA ARG A 94 14.56 -0.76 2.36
C ARG A 94 14.18 -0.75 3.85
N THR A 95 13.02 -1.29 4.19
CA THR A 95 12.60 -1.41 5.60
C THR A 95 13.53 -2.34 6.37
N LEU A 96 13.89 -3.49 5.80
CA LEU A 96 14.82 -4.43 6.45
C LEU A 96 16.21 -3.85 6.60
N GLU A 97 16.72 -3.13 5.61
CA GLU A 97 18.01 -2.42 5.71
C GLU A 97 18.02 -1.42 6.88
N LEU A 98 16.97 -0.61 7.01
CA LEU A 98 16.83 0.36 8.11
C LEU A 98 16.71 -0.32 9.48
N LEU A 99 16.04 -1.47 9.54
CA LEU A 99 15.92 -2.24 10.78
C LEU A 99 17.24 -2.91 11.19
N ASP A 100 18.10 -3.23 10.21
CA ASP A 100 19.43 -3.81 10.44
C ASP A 100 20.48 -2.75 10.84
N ASP A 101 20.22 -1.46 10.55
CA ASP A 101 21.02 -0.31 11.00
C ASP A 101 20.22 0.67 11.86
N PRO A 102 20.05 0.39 13.17
CA PRO A 102 19.35 1.27 14.09
C PRO A 102 19.93 2.69 14.15
N ALA A 103 21.24 2.84 13.93
CA ALA A 103 21.88 4.16 13.96
C ALA A 103 21.48 5.02 12.75
N GLU A 104 21.31 4.43 11.58
CA GLU A 104 20.74 5.15 10.41
C GLU A 104 19.29 5.52 10.65
N LEU A 105 18.51 4.61 11.23
CA LEU A 105 17.10 4.86 11.56
C LEU A 105 16.99 6.03 12.55
N ASP A 106 17.76 6.02 13.63
CA ASP A 106 17.76 7.09 14.64
C ASP A 106 18.15 8.45 14.03
N ARG A 107 19.17 8.49 13.17
CA ARG A 107 19.56 9.71 12.45
C ARG A 107 18.43 10.24 11.56
N THR A 108 17.76 9.35 10.84
CA THR A 108 16.67 9.71 9.93
C THR A 108 15.47 10.24 10.72
N LEU A 109 15.10 9.59 11.82
CA LEU A 109 14.02 10.01 12.70
C LEU A 109 14.36 11.33 13.42
N GLY A 110 15.59 11.48 13.90
CA GLY A 110 16.08 12.71 14.53
C GLY A 110 15.99 13.90 13.58
N ALA A 111 16.53 13.78 12.38
CA ALA A 111 16.46 14.84 11.38
C ALA A 111 15.02 15.20 10.96
N ALA A 112 14.11 14.23 10.96
CA ALA A 112 12.69 14.47 10.69
C ALA A 112 12.01 15.17 11.88
N ALA A 113 12.35 14.78 13.12
CA ALA A 113 11.85 15.40 14.34
C ALA A 113 12.29 16.87 14.44
N ASP A 114 13.56 17.17 14.14
CA ASP A 114 14.08 18.54 14.15
C ASP A 114 13.30 19.45 13.19
N ARG A 115 13.06 19.00 11.96
CA ARG A 115 12.25 19.75 10.98
C ARG A 115 10.79 19.92 11.43
N ALA A 116 10.21 18.93 12.07
CA ALA A 116 8.85 19.01 12.60
C ALA A 116 8.78 20.00 13.77
N ASN A 117 9.76 19.95 14.68
CA ASN A 117 9.87 20.85 15.82
C ASN A 117 10.05 22.32 15.39
N GLU A 118 10.94 22.58 14.42
CA GLU A 118 11.14 23.92 13.88
C GLU A 118 9.82 24.55 13.38
N ARG A 119 9.01 23.78 12.65
CA ARG A 119 7.70 24.23 12.18
C ARG A 119 6.70 24.40 13.33
N ALA A 120 6.68 23.46 14.26
CA ALA A 120 5.77 23.48 15.40
C ALA A 120 6.08 24.66 16.32
N GLU A 121 7.35 24.92 16.61
CA GLU A 121 7.77 26.04 17.46
C GLU A 121 7.38 27.39 16.88
N ALA A 122 7.54 27.60 15.58
CA ALA A 122 7.11 28.83 14.92
C ALA A 122 5.60 29.05 15.06
N THR A 123 4.80 28.01 14.84
CA THR A 123 3.34 28.07 14.97
C THR A 123 2.92 28.27 16.42
N LEU A 124 3.52 27.54 17.36
CA LEU A 124 3.24 27.68 18.78
C LEU A 124 3.61 29.08 19.31
N ALA A 125 4.70 29.65 18.81
CA ALA A 125 5.08 31.02 19.13
C ALA A 125 3.95 32.00 18.85
N GLU A 126 3.43 31.93 17.63
CA GLU A 126 2.33 32.81 17.18
C GLU A 126 1.05 32.56 17.98
N VAL A 127 0.73 31.29 18.25
CA VAL A 127 -0.45 30.92 19.07
C VAL A 127 -0.32 31.51 20.47
N TYR A 128 0.81 31.32 21.15
CA TYR A 128 1.02 31.83 22.50
C TYR A 128 0.92 33.34 22.59
N ASP A 129 1.49 34.04 21.61
CA ASP A 129 1.40 35.51 21.54
C ASP A 129 -0.04 35.97 21.33
N ARG A 130 -0.81 35.30 20.49
CA ARG A 130 -2.22 35.68 20.21
C ARG A 130 -3.17 35.41 21.38
N ILE A 131 -2.94 34.35 22.16
CA ILE A 131 -3.79 33.99 23.30
C ILE A 131 -3.24 34.48 24.64
N GLY A 132 -2.11 35.18 24.65
CA GLY A 132 -1.52 35.77 25.87
C GLY A 132 -0.91 34.72 26.81
N LEU A 133 -0.48 33.58 26.36
CA LEU A 133 0.19 32.58 27.19
C LEU A 133 1.70 32.88 27.28
N LEU A 134 2.21 32.76 28.51
CA LEU A 134 3.66 32.85 28.74
C LEU A 134 4.35 31.56 28.36
N ARG A 135 5.45 31.65 27.61
CA ARG A 135 6.30 30.49 27.30
C ARG A 135 7.04 30.03 28.55
N ARG A 136 7.08 28.73 28.75
CA ARG A 136 7.95 28.14 29.75
C ARG A 136 9.40 28.30 29.30
N ARG A 137 10.23 28.96 30.13
CA ARG A 137 11.68 29.08 29.92
C ARG A 137 12.40 27.76 30.13
#